data_15d121f1e0879a3a40ddb5c98701acdd
#
_entry.id   15d121f1e0879a3a40ddb5c98701acdd
#
_cell.length_a   1.000
_cell.length_b   1.000
_cell.length_c   1.000
_cell.angle_alpha   90.00
_cell.angle_beta   90.00
_cell.angle_gamma   90.00
#
_symmetry.space_group_name_H-M   'P 1'
#
loop_
_entity.id
_entity.type
_entity.pdbx_description
1 polymer ?
#
loop_
_entity_poly.entity_id
_entity_poly.type
_entity_poly.pdbx_seq_one_letter_code
_entity_poly.pdbx_strand_id
1 'polypeptide(L)'
;CDGQFLWESEPIERKERLQRSYMVMQDVNHQLFTESVLDEILLSMRTEDKRRAREILQEMDLLPYEDCHPMGLSGGQKQRVAVASAIASERPLILFDEPTSGLDLFHMRQVANVVNQVANTGRTALVVTHDPEFILRCCNYVLHLENGQIQESYSIEDSDGRKRLLKFFLSDMKKEVSTE
;
A
#
# COMPACT_ATOMS: atom_id res chain seq x y z
N CYS A 1 -6.17 14.91 16.83
CA CYS A 1 -5.79 15.74 15.67
C CYS A 1 -6.93 16.69 15.38
N ASP A 2 -6.62 17.95 15.30
CA ASP A 2 -7.54 18.98 14.85
C ASP A 2 -7.34 19.13 13.34
N GLY A 3 -8.42 19.06 12.57
CA GLY A 3 -8.35 19.16 11.13
C GLY A 3 -9.66 18.73 10.47
N GLN A 4 -9.82 19.12 9.21
CA GLN A 4 -10.97 18.79 8.40
C GLN A 4 -10.54 17.90 7.24
N PHE A 5 -11.29 16.83 7.00
CA PHE A 5 -11.08 15.97 5.83
C PHE A 5 -12.02 16.42 4.72
N LEU A 6 -11.44 16.65 3.55
CA LEU A 6 -12.17 17.04 2.35
C LEU A 6 -12.07 15.92 1.31
N TRP A 7 -13.17 15.67 0.61
CA TRP A 7 -13.23 14.85 -0.59
C TRP A 7 -13.82 15.70 -1.72
N GLU A 8 -13.06 15.88 -2.79
CA GLU A 8 -13.46 16.78 -3.90
C GLU A 8 -13.88 18.19 -3.41
N SER A 9 -13.11 18.72 -2.43
CA SER A 9 -13.33 20.00 -1.76
C SER A 9 -14.54 20.06 -0.80
N GLU A 10 -15.29 18.96 -0.63
CA GLU A 10 -16.41 18.90 0.32
C GLU A 10 -15.99 18.19 1.62
N PRO A 11 -16.39 18.71 2.80
CA PRO A 11 -16.12 18.05 4.07
C PRO A 11 -16.76 16.67 4.14
N ILE A 12 -16.01 15.66 4.60
CA ILE A 12 -16.53 14.32 4.78
C ILE A 12 -16.43 13.85 6.23
N GLU A 13 -17.46 13.11 6.67
CA GLU A 13 -17.51 12.52 7.99
C GLU A 13 -16.69 11.23 8.11
N ARG A 14 -16.44 10.80 9.37
CA ARG A 14 -15.68 9.57 9.65
C ARG A 14 -16.25 8.33 8.94
N LYS A 15 -17.57 8.16 8.95
CA LYS A 15 -18.24 7.00 8.31
C LYS A 15 -17.98 6.98 6.79
N GLU A 16 -18.08 8.11 6.16
CA GLU A 16 -17.85 8.24 4.72
C GLU A 16 -16.39 8.00 4.35
N ARG A 17 -15.44 8.49 5.16
CA ARG A 17 -14.00 8.19 4.98
C ARG A 17 -13.73 6.68 4.98
N LEU A 18 -14.30 5.95 5.95
CA LEU A 18 -14.15 4.49 6.03
C LEU A 18 -14.78 3.76 4.84
N GLN A 19 -15.81 4.32 4.23
CA GLN A 19 -16.43 3.75 3.03
C GLN A 19 -15.64 4.05 1.75
N ARG A 20 -14.86 5.14 1.73
CA ARG A 20 -14.09 5.59 0.57
C ARG A 20 -12.62 5.18 0.61
N SER A 21 -12.13 4.71 1.74
CA SER A 21 -10.72 4.29 1.89
C SER A 21 -10.59 2.84 2.35
N TYR A 22 -9.47 2.24 2.00
CA TYR A 22 -8.97 0.97 2.53
C TYR A 22 -7.53 1.15 2.97
N MET A 23 -7.13 0.53 4.07
CA MET A 23 -5.77 0.64 4.60
C MET A 23 -5.12 -0.74 4.66
N VAL A 24 -3.93 -0.85 4.12
CA VAL A 24 -3.00 -1.96 4.34
C VAL A 24 -2.07 -1.53 5.47
N MET A 25 -2.16 -2.22 6.60
CA MET A 25 -1.40 -1.91 7.81
C MET A 25 0.01 -2.47 7.75
N GLN A 26 0.97 -1.83 8.42
CA GLN A 26 2.34 -2.33 8.57
C GLN A 26 2.36 -3.70 9.24
N ASP A 27 1.64 -3.89 10.35
CA ASP A 27 1.41 -5.21 10.96
C ASP A 27 0.10 -5.81 10.47
N VAL A 28 0.19 -6.59 9.40
CA VAL A 28 -0.95 -7.26 8.77
C VAL A 28 -1.59 -8.35 9.64
N ASN A 29 -0.94 -8.80 10.73
CA ASN A 29 -1.54 -9.76 11.65
C ASN A 29 -2.79 -9.21 12.36
N HIS A 30 -2.91 -7.90 12.49
CA HIS A 30 -4.08 -7.23 13.05
C HIS A 30 -5.21 -7.01 12.02
N GLN A 31 -4.97 -7.36 10.75
CA GLN A 31 -5.91 -7.12 9.67
C GLN A 31 -6.53 -8.41 9.13
N LEU A 32 -5.82 -9.55 9.23
CA LEU A 32 -6.24 -10.84 8.69
C LEU A 32 -6.88 -11.69 9.80
N PHE A 33 -8.14 -12.07 9.63
CA PHE A 33 -8.90 -12.74 10.70
C PHE A 33 -9.91 -13.79 10.22
N THR A 34 -10.01 -14.03 8.89
CA THR A 34 -10.92 -15.04 8.34
C THR A 34 -10.33 -16.46 8.43
N GLU A 35 -11.16 -17.47 8.13
CA GLU A 35 -10.74 -18.88 8.17
C GLU A 35 -9.90 -19.30 6.96
N SER A 36 -10.05 -18.61 5.82
CA SER A 36 -9.26 -18.88 4.62
C SER A 36 -8.78 -17.60 3.92
N VAL A 37 -7.71 -17.73 3.14
CA VAL A 37 -7.22 -16.63 2.29
C VAL A 37 -8.29 -16.18 1.29
N LEU A 38 -9.04 -17.11 0.73
CA LEU A 38 -10.13 -16.78 -0.19
C LEU A 38 -11.22 -15.96 0.51
N ASP A 39 -11.61 -16.35 1.73
CA ASP A 39 -12.61 -15.62 2.50
C ASP A 39 -12.16 -14.21 2.86
N GLU A 40 -10.85 -14.01 3.11
CA GLU A 40 -10.28 -12.69 3.37
C GLU A 40 -10.45 -11.74 2.17
N ILE A 41 -10.25 -12.25 0.96
CA ILE A 41 -10.47 -11.48 -0.27
C ILE A 41 -11.96 -11.21 -0.48
N LEU A 42 -12.82 -12.22 -0.34
CA LEU A 42 -14.27 -12.09 -0.52
C LEU A 42 -14.87 -11.07 0.46
N LEU A 43 -14.46 -11.10 1.73
CA LEU A 43 -14.90 -10.16 2.76
C LEU A 43 -14.57 -8.70 2.41
N SER A 44 -13.47 -8.49 1.70
CA SER A 44 -13.04 -7.15 1.28
C SER A 44 -13.84 -6.60 0.10
N MET A 45 -14.50 -7.45 -0.67
CA MET A 45 -15.30 -7.08 -1.84
C MET A 45 -16.60 -6.39 -1.45
N ARG A 46 -17.12 -5.53 -2.31
CA ARG A 46 -18.48 -4.97 -2.15
C ARG A 46 -19.57 -6.00 -2.43
N THR A 47 -19.31 -6.88 -3.39
CA THR A 47 -20.14 -8.01 -3.77
C THR A 47 -19.22 -9.19 -3.99
N GLU A 48 -19.48 -10.30 -3.33
CA GLU A 48 -18.66 -11.50 -3.43
C GLU A 48 -18.61 -12.04 -4.87
N ASP A 49 -17.41 -12.14 -5.42
CA ASP A 49 -17.12 -12.78 -6.72
C ASP A 49 -15.91 -13.70 -6.56
N LYS A 50 -16.18 -14.99 -6.39
CA LYS A 50 -15.13 -16.02 -6.24
C LYS A 50 -14.20 -16.10 -7.44
N ARG A 51 -14.69 -15.85 -8.65
CA ARG A 51 -13.84 -15.85 -9.85
C ARG A 51 -12.85 -14.70 -9.78
N ARG A 52 -13.34 -13.48 -9.53
CA ARG A 52 -12.49 -12.31 -9.42
C ARG A 52 -11.53 -12.42 -8.23
N ALA A 53 -11.97 -12.97 -7.10
CA ALA A 53 -11.09 -13.21 -5.94
C ALA A 53 -9.91 -14.14 -6.31
N ARG A 54 -10.16 -15.23 -7.04
CA ARG A 54 -9.09 -16.14 -7.49
C ARG A 54 -8.16 -15.50 -8.52
N GLU A 55 -8.66 -14.66 -9.43
CA GLU A 55 -7.83 -13.89 -10.35
C GLU A 55 -6.84 -13.00 -9.58
N ILE A 56 -7.32 -12.28 -8.54
CA ILE A 56 -6.48 -11.45 -7.67
C ILE A 56 -5.44 -12.30 -6.93
N LEU A 57 -5.87 -13.45 -6.37
CA LEU A 57 -4.95 -14.37 -5.69
C LEU A 57 -3.87 -14.90 -6.65
N GLN A 58 -4.21 -15.17 -7.90
CA GLN A 58 -3.26 -15.61 -8.91
C GLN A 58 -2.26 -14.50 -9.27
N GLU A 59 -2.71 -13.24 -9.42
CA GLU A 59 -1.84 -12.09 -9.67
C GLU A 59 -0.80 -11.87 -8.57
N MET A 60 -1.13 -12.31 -7.33
CA MET A 60 -0.28 -12.15 -6.12
C MET A 60 0.47 -13.44 -5.74
N ASP A 61 0.47 -14.48 -6.59
CA ASP A 61 1.05 -15.82 -6.30
C ASP A 61 0.54 -16.43 -4.99
N LEU A 62 -0.76 -16.27 -4.73
CA LEU A 62 -1.44 -16.74 -3.52
C LEU A 62 -2.49 -17.84 -3.80
N LEU A 63 -2.82 -18.10 -5.07
CA LEU A 63 -3.86 -19.09 -5.42
C LEU A 63 -3.63 -20.48 -4.81
N PRO A 64 -2.39 -21.02 -4.69
CA PRO A 64 -2.14 -22.30 -4.04
C PRO A 64 -2.48 -22.32 -2.53
N TYR A 65 -2.71 -21.16 -1.93
CA TYR A 65 -3.01 -20.98 -0.50
C TYR A 65 -4.45 -20.56 -0.25
N GLU A 66 -5.34 -20.63 -1.26
CA GLU A 66 -6.70 -20.09 -1.16
C GLU A 66 -7.51 -20.68 0.03
N ASP A 67 -7.28 -21.95 0.36
CA ASP A 67 -7.96 -22.66 1.46
C ASP A 67 -7.16 -22.62 2.79
N CYS A 68 -5.97 -22.00 2.81
CA CYS A 68 -5.16 -21.93 4.02
C CYS A 68 -5.66 -20.83 4.96
N HIS A 69 -5.56 -21.07 6.27
CA HIS A 69 -5.81 -20.03 7.25
C HIS A 69 -4.72 -18.94 7.15
N PRO A 70 -5.06 -17.65 7.07
CA PRO A 70 -4.10 -16.56 6.89
C PRO A 70 -2.96 -16.54 7.92
N MET A 71 -3.25 -16.90 9.16
CA MET A 71 -2.24 -16.93 10.23
C MET A 71 -1.18 -18.02 10.05
N GLY A 72 -1.44 -19.05 9.23
CA GLY A 72 -0.48 -20.10 8.87
C GLY A 72 0.53 -19.69 7.79
N LEU A 73 0.34 -18.54 7.17
CA LEU A 73 1.18 -18.05 6.09
C LEU A 73 2.49 -17.42 6.62
N SER A 74 3.52 -17.36 5.77
CA SER A 74 4.71 -16.56 6.04
C SER A 74 4.38 -15.06 6.08
N GLY A 75 5.24 -14.24 6.70
CA GLY A 75 5.05 -12.79 6.78
C GLY A 75 4.84 -12.14 5.40
N GLY A 76 5.67 -12.50 4.41
CA GLY A 76 5.52 -11.97 3.05
C GLY A 76 4.23 -12.43 2.35
N GLN A 77 3.76 -13.66 2.60
CA GLN A 77 2.46 -14.12 2.08
C GLN A 77 1.30 -13.35 2.71
N LYS A 78 1.32 -13.14 4.04
CA LYS A 78 0.33 -12.32 4.75
C LYS A 78 0.28 -10.89 4.21
N GLN A 79 1.44 -10.29 3.96
CA GLN A 79 1.53 -8.96 3.37
C GLN A 79 0.85 -8.90 1.99
N ARG A 80 1.10 -9.90 1.14
CA ARG A 80 0.44 -9.99 -0.17
C ARG A 80 -1.06 -10.24 -0.07
N VAL A 81 -1.54 -11.00 0.93
CA VAL A 81 -2.99 -11.17 1.19
C VAL A 81 -3.63 -9.82 1.53
N ALA A 82 -3.02 -9.02 2.42
CA ALA A 82 -3.53 -7.69 2.77
C ALA A 82 -3.58 -6.74 1.56
N VAL A 83 -2.57 -6.80 0.69
CA VAL A 83 -2.56 -6.03 -0.58
C VAL A 83 -3.66 -6.54 -1.53
N ALA A 84 -3.84 -7.86 -1.66
CA ALA A 84 -4.90 -8.45 -2.47
C ALA A 84 -6.30 -8.03 -1.98
N SER A 85 -6.52 -7.98 -0.66
CA SER A 85 -7.75 -7.46 -0.05
C SER A 85 -7.99 -5.99 -0.38
N ALA A 86 -6.93 -5.16 -0.41
CA ALA A 86 -7.02 -3.76 -0.82
C ALA A 86 -7.45 -3.60 -2.28
N ILE A 87 -6.95 -4.46 -3.19
CA ILE A 87 -7.39 -4.49 -4.59
C ILE A 87 -8.87 -4.84 -4.66
N ALA A 88 -9.26 -5.92 -3.98
CA ALA A 88 -10.62 -6.45 -3.98
C ALA A 88 -11.65 -5.47 -3.41
N SER A 89 -11.24 -4.57 -2.51
CA SER A 89 -12.12 -3.57 -1.89
C SER A 89 -12.71 -2.56 -2.87
N GLU A 90 -12.07 -2.33 -4.01
CA GLU A 90 -12.43 -1.34 -5.03
C GLU A 90 -12.64 0.08 -4.46
N ARG A 91 -12.03 0.40 -3.31
CA ARG A 91 -12.14 1.73 -2.72
C ARG A 91 -11.38 2.76 -3.54
N PRO A 92 -11.89 4.00 -3.67
CA PRO A 92 -11.24 5.04 -4.47
C PRO A 92 -9.91 5.53 -3.87
N LEU A 93 -9.69 5.37 -2.55
CA LEU A 93 -8.43 5.68 -1.87
C LEU A 93 -7.91 4.42 -1.17
N ILE A 94 -6.68 4.05 -1.47
CA ILE A 94 -5.96 2.99 -0.77
C ILE A 94 -4.74 3.59 -0.09
N LEU A 95 -4.62 3.30 1.21
CA LEU A 95 -3.48 3.69 2.03
C LEU A 95 -2.61 2.45 2.26
N PHE A 96 -1.34 2.56 1.97
CA PHE A 96 -0.35 1.51 2.20
C PHE A 96 0.66 2.00 3.24
N ASP A 97 0.75 1.31 4.37
CA ASP A 97 1.72 1.60 5.42
C ASP A 97 2.80 0.52 5.40
N GLU A 98 4.00 0.89 4.93
CA GLU A 98 5.15 -0.01 4.73
C GLU A 98 4.80 -1.33 4.02
N PRO A 99 4.19 -1.28 2.81
CA PRO A 99 3.61 -2.47 2.16
C PRO A 99 4.64 -3.49 1.69
N THR A 100 5.92 -3.15 1.72
CA THR A 100 7.03 -3.99 1.27
C THR A 100 7.86 -4.56 2.42
N SER A 101 7.49 -4.26 3.67
CA SER A 101 8.21 -4.76 4.84
C SER A 101 8.27 -6.29 4.86
N GLY A 102 9.50 -6.84 4.95
CA GLY A 102 9.73 -8.29 4.95
C GLY A 102 9.56 -9.00 3.61
N LEU A 103 9.41 -8.26 2.51
CA LEU A 103 9.37 -8.82 1.16
C LEU A 103 10.76 -8.86 0.53
N ASP A 104 11.02 -9.90 -0.27
CA ASP A 104 12.13 -9.91 -1.20
C ASP A 104 11.86 -9.01 -2.42
N LEU A 105 12.89 -8.79 -3.23
CA LEU A 105 12.82 -7.93 -4.40
C LEU A 105 11.74 -8.36 -5.42
N PHE A 106 11.53 -9.65 -5.60
CA PHE A 106 10.52 -10.17 -6.54
C PHE A 106 9.11 -9.79 -6.07
N HIS A 107 8.79 -10.07 -4.81
CA HIS A 107 7.48 -9.77 -4.25
C HIS A 107 7.24 -8.27 -4.06
N MET A 108 8.28 -7.49 -3.72
CA MET A 108 8.22 -6.03 -3.72
C MET A 108 7.78 -5.49 -5.09
N ARG A 109 8.35 -6.04 -6.18
CA ARG A 109 7.97 -5.67 -7.55
C ARG A 109 6.52 -6.02 -7.89
N GLN A 110 6.01 -7.14 -7.40
CA GLN A 110 4.59 -7.50 -7.57
C GLN A 110 3.70 -6.45 -6.89
N VAL A 111 4.01 -6.07 -5.63
CA VAL A 111 3.26 -5.02 -4.92
C VAL A 111 3.32 -3.69 -5.67
N ALA A 112 4.49 -3.30 -6.18
CA ALA A 112 4.63 -2.08 -6.98
C ALA A 112 3.76 -2.10 -8.26
N ASN A 113 3.71 -3.24 -8.96
CA ASN A 113 2.84 -3.41 -10.13
C ASN A 113 1.36 -3.24 -9.75
N VAL A 114 0.95 -3.78 -8.61
CA VAL A 114 -0.42 -3.64 -8.10
C VAL A 114 -0.75 -2.19 -7.77
N VAL A 115 0.14 -1.46 -7.11
CA VAL A 115 -0.06 -0.02 -6.84
C VAL A 115 -0.25 0.74 -8.15
N ASN A 116 0.55 0.44 -9.19
CA ASN A 116 0.38 1.02 -10.52
C ASN A 116 -0.96 0.66 -11.17
N GLN A 117 -1.39 -0.61 -11.06
CA GLN A 117 -2.70 -1.03 -11.57
C GLN A 117 -3.84 -0.27 -10.88
N VAL A 118 -3.79 -0.13 -9.55
CA VAL A 118 -4.75 0.67 -8.78
C VAL A 118 -4.81 2.10 -9.29
N ALA A 119 -3.67 2.76 -9.45
CA ALA A 119 -3.58 4.13 -9.97
C ALA A 119 -4.16 4.25 -11.40
N ASN A 120 -3.87 3.29 -12.28
CA ASN A 120 -4.37 3.26 -13.66
C ASN A 120 -5.89 3.08 -13.76
N THR A 121 -6.56 2.62 -12.70
CA THR A 121 -8.04 2.58 -12.64
C THR A 121 -8.68 3.89 -12.18
N GLY A 122 -7.92 4.97 -12.04
CA GLY A 122 -8.38 6.26 -11.54
C GLY A 122 -8.53 6.33 -10.01
N ARG A 123 -8.03 5.32 -9.28
CA ARG A 123 -7.97 5.32 -7.83
C ARG A 123 -6.69 5.99 -7.34
N THR A 124 -6.73 6.52 -6.13
CA THR A 124 -5.56 7.12 -5.48
C THR A 124 -4.89 6.10 -4.55
N ALA A 125 -3.59 5.91 -4.70
CA ALA A 125 -2.76 5.18 -3.75
C ALA A 125 -1.90 6.16 -2.96
N LEU A 126 -2.02 6.16 -1.64
CA LEU A 126 -1.12 6.86 -0.73
C LEU A 126 -0.23 5.84 -0.04
N VAL A 127 1.08 5.96 -0.26
CA VAL A 127 2.08 5.02 0.25
C VAL A 127 2.96 5.71 1.29
N VAL A 128 3.02 5.14 2.49
CA VAL A 128 4.03 5.49 3.49
C VAL A 128 5.13 4.45 3.40
N THR A 129 6.35 4.85 3.10
CA THR A 129 7.49 3.93 2.98
C THR A 129 8.82 4.67 3.06
N HIS A 130 9.86 3.95 3.43
CA HIS A 130 11.26 4.39 3.40
C HIS A 130 12.09 3.66 2.31
N ASP A 131 11.44 2.91 1.41
CA ASP A 131 12.10 2.18 0.31
C ASP A 131 12.16 3.02 -0.97
N PRO A 132 13.34 3.59 -1.35
CA PRO A 132 13.48 4.41 -2.54
C PRO A 132 13.24 3.63 -3.84
N GLU A 133 13.54 2.32 -3.88
CA GLU A 133 13.31 1.51 -5.07
C GLU A 133 11.82 1.31 -5.30
N PHE A 134 11.05 1.07 -4.24
CA PHE A 134 9.60 0.96 -4.31
C PHE A 134 8.97 2.29 -4.77
N ILE A 135 9.37 3.42 -4.17
CA ILE A 135 8.90 4.76 -4.56
C ILE A 135 9.13 5.01 -6.06
N LEU A 136 10.35 4.77 -6.53
CA LEU A 136 10.72 5.00 -7.94
C LEU A 136 9.95 4.11 -8.94
N ARG A 137 9.39 2.98 -8.46
CA ARG A 137 8.66 2.03 -9.30
C ARG A 137 7.18 2.33 -9.45
N CYS A 138 6.54 2.89 -8.42
CA CYS A 138 5.08 3.00 -8.41
C CYS A 138 4.53 4.34 -7.91
N CYS A 139 5.35 5.25 -7.46
CA CYS A 139 4.89 6.58 -7.07
C CYS A 139 5.18 7.60 -8.18
N ASN A 140 4.34 8.62 -8.26
CA ASN A 140 4.51 9.76 -9.17
C ASN A 140 4.73 11.08 -8.42
N TYR A 141 4.42 11.11 -7.13
CA TYR A 141 4.54 12.30 -6.29
C TYR A 141 5.04 11.93 -4.90
N VAL A 142 5.84 12.80 -4.31
CA VAL A 142 6.43 12.63 -2.98
C VAL A 142 6.01 13.77 -2.06
N LEU A 143 5.62 13.39 -0.85
CA LEU A 143 5.43 14.27 0.30
C LEU A 143 6.47 13.89 1.35
N HIS A 144 7.44 14.76 1.61
CA HIS A 144 8.42 14.56 2.67
C HIS A 144 7.88 15.14 3.97
N LEU A 145 7.66 14.26 4.96
CA LEU A 145 7.18 14.60 6.30
C LEU A 145 8.32 14.54 7.30
N GLU A 146 8.54 15.63 8.04
CA GLU A 146 9.50 15.67 9.14
C GLU A 146 8.89 16.47 10.31
N ASN A 147 9.01 15.96 11.53
CA ASN A 147 8.46 16.59 12.75
C ASN A 147 6.96 16.97 12.64
N GLY A 148 6.17 16.13 11.94
CA GLY A 148 4.73 16.34 11.77
C GLY A 148 4.35 17.42 10.75
N GLN A 149 5.30 17.91 9.95
CA GLN A 149 5.08 18.93 8.92
C GLN A 149 5.57 18.46 7.56
N ILE A 150 4.87 18.90 6.51
CA ILE A 150 5.34 18.69 5.13
C ILE A 150 6.49 19.68 4.89
N GLN A 151 7.71 19.16 4.72
CA GLN A 151 8.89 19.95 4.42
C GLN A 151 9.00 20.23 2.92
N GLU A 152 8.74 19.20 2.12
CA GLU A 152 8.80 19.29 0.67
C GLU A 152 7.68 18.46 0.03
N SER A 153 7.25 18.90 -1.15
CA SER A 153 6.35 18.13 -2.02
C SER A 153 6.74 18.35 -3.48
N TYR A 154 6.86 17.25 -4.25
CA TYR A 154 7.32 17.32 -5.64
C TYR A 154 6.94 16.08 -6.45
N SER A 155 6.83 16.27 -7.76
CA SER A 155 6.70 15.15 -8.71
C SER A 155 8.04 14.44 -8.91
N ILE A 156 8.01 13.11 -9.11
CA ILE A 156 9.17 12.30 -9.50
C ILE A 156 9.03 11.72 -10.91
N GLU A 157 8.11 12.24 -11.70
CA GLU A 157 7.96 11.85 -13.10
C GLU A 157 9.13 12.34 -13.96
N ASP A 158 9.72 13.48 -13.59
CA ASP A 158 10.89 14.05 -14.25
C ASP A 158 12.23 13.65 -13.60
N SER A 159 13.34 13.99 -14.27
CA SER A 159 14.69 13.67 -13.80
C SER A 159 15.12 14.48 -12.56
N ASP A 160 14.56 15.67 -12.36
CA ASP A 160 14.94 16.54 -11.24
C ASP A 160 14.33 16.02 -9.93
N GLY A 161 13.03 15.69 -9.93
CA GLY A 161 12.37 15.09 -8.78
C GLY A 161 13.01 13.77 -8.37
N ARG A 162 13.39 12.91 -9.33
CA ARG A 162 14.12 11.67 -9.03
C ARG A 162 15.48 11.93 -8.39
N LYS A 163 16.24 12.93 -8.84
CA LYS A 163 17.50 13.32 -8.21
C LYS A 163 17.29 13.84 -6.79
N ARG A 164 16.23 14.62 -6.55
CA ARG A 164 15.86 15.12 -5.20
C ARG A 164 15.59 13.96 -4.26
N LEU A 165 14.78 12.99 -4.69
CA LEU A 165 14.48 11.77 -3.91
C LEU A 165 15.76 11.02 -3.55
N LEU A 166 16.61 10.72 -4.53
CA LEU A 166 17.86 9.99 -4.28
C LEU A 166 18.82 10.76 -3.36
N LYS A 167 18.89 12.09 -3.50
CA LYS A 167 19.70 12.94 -2.62
C LYS A 167 19.21 12.89 -1.18
N PHE A 168 17.89 12.88 -0.98
CA PHE A 168 17.28 12.74 0.35
C PHE A 168 17.76 11.45 1.02
N PHE A 169 17.57 10.29 0.40
CA PHE A 169 17.98 9.01 0.96
C PHE A 169 19.50 8.90 1.18
N LEU A 170 20.32 9.43 0.27
CA LEU A 170 21.78 9.46 0.45
C LEU A 170 22.23 10.36 1.61
N SER A 171 21.50 11.42 1.93
CA SER A 171 21.79 12.29 3.07
C SER A 171 21.44 11.64 4.41
N ASP A 172 20.34 10.89 4.46
CA ASP A 172 19.92 10.17 5.67
C ASP A 172 20.86 9.01 6.00
N MET A 173 21.28 8.23 5.03
CA MET A 173 22.29 7.18 5.22
C MET A 173 23.61 7.73 5.82
N LYS A 174 24.02 8.96 5.47
CA LYS A 174 25.22 9.59 6.03
C LYS A 174 25.03 10.05 7.49
N LYS A 175 23.83 10.41 7.90
CA LYS A 175 23.53 10.79 9.29
C LYS A 175 23.57 9.58 10.23
N GLU A 176 23.04 8.42 9.78
CA GLU A 176 23.06 7.19 10.57
C GLU A 176 24.48 6.67 10.82
N VAL A 177 25.35 6.70 9.79
CA VAL A 177 26.77 6.29 9.90
C VAL A 177 27.61 7.23 10.79
N SER A 178 27.14 8.47 11.01
CA SER A 178 27.88 9.47 11.82
C SER A 178 27.48 9.44 13.30
N THR A 179 26.50 8.63 13.68
CA THR A 179 25.95 8.52 15.06
C THR A 179 26.37 7.22 15.78
N GLU A 180 27.12 6.33 15.11
CA GLU A 180 27.85 5.18 15.69
C GLU A 180 29.33 5.55 15.95
#